data_6e5f9d27b4018a222e04b82133f1ce53
#
_entry.id   6e5f9d27b4018a222e04b82133f1ce53
#
_cell.length_a   1.000
_cell.length_b   1.000
_cell.length_c   1.000
_cell.angle_alpha   90.00
_cell.angle_beta   90.00
_cell.angle_gamma   90.00
#
_symmetry.space_group_name_H-M   'P 1'
#
loop_
_entity.id
_entity.type
_entity.pdbx_description
1 polymer ?
#
loop_
_entity_poly.entity_id
_entity_poly.type
_entity_poly.pdbx_seq_one_letter_code
_entity_poly.pdbx_strand_id
1 'polypeptide(L)'
;MPYPRRGEIYYVKKGNTTSTGSETWSNRHAVIVSANHINKHSNVVQVVYITTQPKSESPTHVNISTATINRIALCEQIVAVDKTRIIEYKGHLSEKQMAKIDKALAWNLNLSKNFQPRFSKKARAVS
;
A
#
# COMPACT_ATOMS: atom_id res chain seq x y z
N MET A 1 18.81 4.51 11.49
CA MET A 1 17.81 3.48 11.63
C MET A 1 17.15 3.15 10.34
N PRO A 2 16.97 1.91 10.09
CA PRO A 2 16.26 1.52 8.89
C PRO A 2 14.82 2.00 8.97
N TYR A 3 14.24 2.22 7.85
CA TYR A 3 12.84 2.63 7.79
C TYR A 3 12.11 1.66 6.86
N PRO A 4 10.77 1.58 6.94
CA PRO A 4 10.03 0.68 6.07
C PRO A 4 10.19 1.11 4.62
N ARG A 5 10.49 0.16 3.75
CA ARG A 5 10.70 0.48 2.35
C ARG A 5 9.52 0.08 1.52
N ARG A 6 9.31 0.81 0.46
CA ARG A 6 8.21 0.55 -0.45
C ARG A 6 8.30 -0.87 -0.99
N GLY A 7 7.21 -1.59 -0.94
CA GLY A 7 7.15 -2.98 -1.39
C GLY A 7 7.36 -3.99 -0.29
N GLU A 8 7.79 -3.54 0.88
CA GLU A 8 7.96 -4.46 2.00
C GLU A 8 6.63 -4.75 2.65
N ILE A 9 6.51 -5.95 3.20
CA ILE A 9 5.32 -6.40 3.90
C ILE A 9 5.61 -6.40 5.38
N TYR A 10 4.73 -5.79 6.15
CA TYR A 10 4.87 -5.74 7.59
C TYR A 10 3.58 -6.13 8.28
N TYR A 11 3.73 -6.61 9.48
CA TYR A 11 2.60 -6.82 10.37
C TYR A 11 2.33 -5.46 11.00
N VAL A 12 1.10 -5.00 10.91
CA VAL A 12 0.73 -3.67 11.38
C VAL A 12 -0.15 -3.83 12.60
N LYS A 13 0.27 -3.20 13.69
CA LYS A 13 -0.45 -3.30 14.93
C LYS A 13 -1.72 -2.48 14.88
N LYS A 14 -2.75 -2.99 15.53
CA LYS A 14 -4.02 -2.31 15.64
C LYS A 14 -3.84 -0.94 16.25
N GLY A 15 -4.56 0.03 15.76
CA GLY A 15 -4.54 1.37 16.31
C GLY A 15 -5.29 1.45 17.61
N ASN A 16 -5.11 2.56 18.29
CA ASN A 16 -5.74 2.78 19.59
C ASN A 16 -7.11 3.41 19.51
N THR A 17 -7.54 3.86 18.37
CA THR A 17 -8.83 4.53 18.29
C THR A 17 -9.94 3.52 18.19
N THR A 18 -11.11 3.86 18.63
CA THR A 18 -12.26 3.02 18.42
C THR A 18 -12.84 3.35 17.06
N SER A 19 -13.45 2.39 16.45
CA SER A 19 -14.02 2.59 15.14
C SER A 19 -15.38 1.95 15.07
N THR A 20 -16.29 2.59 14.39
CA THR A 20 -17.59 2.01 14.21
C THR A 20 -17.85 1.78 12.74
N GLY A 21 -16.92 2.01 11.90
CA GLY A 21 -17.12 1.83 10.47
C GLY A 21 -16.75 0.45 10.00
N SER A 22 -16.70 0.29 8.70
CA SER A 22 -16.32 -0.99 8.11
C SER A 22 -14.83 -1.19 8.06
N GLU A 23 -14.06 -0.22 8.48
CA GLU A 23 -12.62 -0.37 8.48
C GLU A 23 -12.18 -1.39 9.48
N THR A 24 -11.09 -2.04 9.18
CA THR A 24 -10.62 -3.03 10.07
C THR A 24 -9.67 -2.45 11.07
N TRP A 25 -9.83 -2.83 12.32
CA TRP A 25 -9.00 -2.34 13.39
C TRP A 25 -8.21 -3.44 14.07
N SER A 26 -8.21 -4.63 13.46
CA SER A 26 -7.39 -5.71 14.00
C SER A 26 -6.00 -5.62 13.41
N ASN A 27 -5.05 -6.30 14.02
CA ASN A 27 -3.69 -6.38 13.50
C ASN A 27 -3.73 -7.07 12.14
N ARG A 28 -2.97 -6.58 11.20
CA ARG A 28 -3.02 -7.11 9.85
C ARG A 28 -1.68 -6.96 9.15
N HIS A 29 -1.48 -7.78 8.14
CA HIS A 29 -0.35 -7.62 7.25
C HIS A 29 -0.66 -6.53 6.22
N ALA A 30 0.35 -5.82 5.80
CA ALA A 30 0.17 -4.75 4.83
C ALA A 30 1.43 -4.55 4.01
N VAL A 31 1.26 -3.99 2.82
CA VAL A 31 2.37 -3.65 1.95
C VAL A 31 2.61 -2.15 2.04
N ILE A 32 3.85 -1.76 2.21
CA ILE A 32 4.22 -0.34 2.23
C ILE A 32 4.15 0.17 0.80
N VAL A 33 3.34 1.17 0.55
CA VAL A 33 3.19 1.71 -0.80
C VAL A 33 3.68 3.14 -0.95
N SER A 34 3.93 3.85 0.14
CA SER A 34 4.46 5.21 0.03
C SER A 34 5.92 5.20 -0.40
N ALA A 35 6.35 6.26 -1.04
CA ALA A 35 7.70 6.37 -1.58
C ALA A 35 8.75 6.31 -0.47
N ASN A 36 9.89 5.74 -0.78
CA ASN A 36 10.96 5.61 0.21
C ASN A 36 11.39 6.96 0.80
N HIS A 37 11.38 7.98 -0.03
CA HIS A 37 11.71 9.31 0.44
C HIS A 37 10.75 9.76 1.55
N ILE A 38 9.46 9.49 1.37
CA ILE A 38 8.47 9.82 2.37
C ILE A 38 8.66 8.93 3.59
N ASN A 39 8.88 7.64 3.36
CA ASN A 39 9.02 6.68 4.46
C ASN A 39 10.20 7.00 5.37
N LYS A 40 11.24 7.58 4.79
CA LYS A 40 12.42 7.89 5.56
C LYS A 40 12.21 9.10 6.46
N HIS A 41 11.49 10.10 5.97
CA HIS A 41 11.41 11.38 6.68
C HIS A 41 10.11 11.63 7.43
N SER A 42 9.06 10.91 7.12
CA SER A 42 7.78 11.13 7.77
C SER A 42 7.58 10.20 8.95
N ASN A 43 6.76 10.60 9.90
CA ASN A 43 6.37 9.71 10.99
C ASN A 43 5.26 8.76 10.56
N VAL A 44 4.75 8.95 9.37
CA VAL A 44 3.61 8.19 8.85
C VAL A 44 3.99 7.58 7.52
N VAL A 45 3.56 6.35 7.28
CA VAL A 45 3.73 5.71 5.98
C VAL A 45 2.36 5.29 5.48
N GLN A 46 2.24 5.05 4.18
CA GLN A 46 0.98 4.58 3.62
C GLN A 46 1.10 3.13 3.24
N VAL A 47 0.06 2.38 3.54
CA VAL A 47 0.06 0.95 3.30
C VAL A 47 -1.26 0.54 2.64
N VAL A 48 -1.26 -0.63 2.02
CA VAL A 48 -2.50 -1.29 1.63
C VAL A 48 -2.57 -2.60 2.40
N TYR A 49 -3.73 -2.94 2.88
CA TYR A 49 -3.87 -4.15 3.67
C TYR A 49 -3.94 -5.39 2.78
N ILE A 50 -3.54 -6.51 3.36
CA ILE A 50 -3.53 -7.79 2.70
C ILE A 50 -4.56 -8.67 3.40
N THR A 51 -5.32 -9.43 2.64
CA THR A 51 -6.25 -10.40 3.20
C THR A 51 -5.91 -11.79 2.69
N THR A 52 -6.18 -12.81 3.48
CA THR A 52 -6.08 -14.19 3.04
C THR A 52 -7.45 -14.72 2.65
N GLN A 53 -8.50 -13.92 2.83
CA GLN A 53 -9.85 -14.34 2.47
C GLN A 53 -10.05 -14.18 0.97
N PRO A 54 -10.80 -15.09 0.34
CA PRO A 54 -11.08 -14.97 -1.09
C PRO A 54 -11.87 -13.69 -1.35
N LYS A 55 -11.58 -13.05 -2.46
CA LYS A 55 -12.28 -11.85 -2.88
C LYS A 55 -12.63 -11.95 -4.35
N SER A 56 -13.71 -11.32 -4.74
CA SER A 56 -14.09 -11.29 -6.14
C SER A 56 -13.07 -10.45 -6.90
N GLU A 57 -13.00 -10.65 -8.19
CA GLU A 57 -12.08 -9.88 -9.00
C GLU A 57 -12.48 -8.42 -9.02
N SER A 58 -11.50 -7.56 -8.98
CA SER A 58 -11.71 -6.13 -9.00
C SER A 58 -10.41 -5.49 -9.46
N PRO A 59 -10.46 -4.35 -10.13
CA PRO A 59 -9.23 -3.66 -10.52
C PRO A 59 -8.37 -3.27 -9.33
N THR A 60 -8.92 -3.23 -8.12
CA THR A 60 -8.16 -2.86 -6.93
C THR A 60 -7.65 -4.07 -6.15
N HIS A 61 -8.01 -5.28 -6.54
CA HIS A 61 -7.56 -6.49 -5.84
C HIS A 61 -6.39 -7.11 -6.59
N VAL A 62 -5.24 -7.17 -5.97
CA VAL A 62 -4.04 -7.70 -6.60
C VAL A 62 -3.63 -8.99 -5.91
N ASN A 63 -3.59 -10.07 -6.68
CA ASN A 63 -3.20 -11.36 -6.13
C ASN A 63 -1.69 -11.40 -5.96
N ILE A 64 -1.25 -11.56 -4.72
CA ILE A 64 0.17 -11.64 -4.38
C ILE A 64 0.44 -12.95 -3.63
N SER A 65 -0.33 -13.97 -3.95
CA SER A 65 -0.21 -15.26 -3.30
C SER A 65 1.12 -15.92 -3.61
N THR A 66 1.55 -16.76 -2.68
CA THR A 66 2.72 -17.62 -2.91
C THR A 66 2.20 -19.02 -3.16
N ALA A 67 3.10 -19.98 -3.30
CA ALA A 67 2.69 -21.38 -3.50
C ALA A 67 1.93 -21.93 -2.30
N THR A 68 2.17 -21.37 -1.13
CA THR A 68 1.58 -21.93 0.09
C THR A 68 0.57 -21.00 0.76
N ILE A 69 0.54 -19.75 0.42
CA ILE A 69 -0.33 -18.78 1.08
C ILE A 69 -1.12 -17.99 0.05
N ASN A 70 -2.44 -18.00 0.22
CA ASN A 70 -3.30 -17.19 -0.63
C ASN A 70 -3.35 -15.78 -0.04
N ARG A 71 -2.99 -14.77 -0.81
CA ARG A 71 -2.96 -13.40 -0.34
C ARG A 71 -3.41 -12.43 -1.42
N ILE A 72 -4.24 -11.50 -1.03
CA ILE A 72 -4.73 -10.47 -1.95
C ILE A 72 -4.50 -9.11 -1.32
N ALA A 73 -3.85 -8.21 -2.06
CA ALA A 73 -3.66 -6.85 -1.62
C ALA A 73 -4.91 -6.06 -2.00
N LEU A 74 -5.47 -5.36 -1.02
CA LEU A 74 -6.71 -4.61 -1.20
C LEU A 74 -6.36 -3.16 -1.44
N CYS A 75 -6.13 -2.80 -2.68
CA CYS A 75 -5.63 -1.47 -3.01
C CYS A 75 -6.66 -0.36 -2.84
N GLU A 76 -7.91 -0.70 -2.62
CA GLU A 76 -8.90 0.31 -2.26
C GLU A 76 -8.81 0.64 -0.77
N GLN A 77 -8.09 -0.15 0.02
CA GLN A 77 -7.92 0.12 1.44
C GLN A 77 -6.52 0.68 1.70
N ILE A 78 -6.26 1.84 1.11
CA ILE A 78 -4.99 2.49 1.32
C ILE A 78 -5.15 3.39 2.53
N VAL A 79 -4.27 3.23 3.50
CA VAL A 79 -4.36 3.98 4.75
C VAL A 79 -3.00 4.51 5.17
N ALA A 80 -3.03 5.59 5.94
CA ALA A 80 -1.83 6.15 6.53
C ALA A 80 -1.71 5.57 7.94
N VAL A 81 -0.55 5.06 8.28
CA VAL A 81 -0.34 4.52 9.61
C VAL A 81 0.93 5.11 10.21
N ASP A 82 0.91 5.30 11.52
CA ASP A 82 2.07 5.79 12.23
C ASP A 82 3.15 4.70 12.18
N LYS A 83 4.39 5.10 12.01
CA LYS A 83 5.47 4.13 11.91
C LYS A 83 5.60 3.26 13.15
N THR A 84 5.15 3.74 14.30
CA THR A 84 5.21 2.92 15.52
C THR A 84 4.29 1.72 15.46
N ARG A 85 3.36 1.70 14.51
CA ARG A 85 2.47 0.56 14.35
C ARG A 85 3.02 -0.47 13.36
N ILE A 86 4.14 -0.17 12.72
CA ILE A 86 4.76 -1.08 11.77
C ILE A 86 5.74 -1.93 12.58
N ILE A 87 5.37 -3.17 12.89
CA ILE A 87 6.08 -3.87 13.92
C ILE A 87 6.91 -5.09 13.52
N GLU A 88 6.58 -5.74 12.47
CA GLU A 88 7.35 -6.93 12.13
C GLU A 88 7.47 -7.09 10.62
N TYR A 89 8.70 -7.23 10.15
CA TYR A 89 8.96 -7.42 8.73
C TYR A 89 8.55 -8.83 8.32
N LYS A 90 7.80 -8.93 7.24
CA LYS A 90 7.29 -10.22 6.77
C LYS A 90 7.72 -10.55 5.34
N GLY A 91 8.58 -9.78 4.74
CA GLY A 91 9.02 -10.04 3.39
C GLY A 91 8.84 -8.85 2.49
N HIS A 92 8.98 -9.05 1.21
CA HIS A 92 8.79 -7.96 0.25
C HIS A 92 8.27 -8.52 -1.06
N LEU A 93 7.63 -7.68 -1.81
CA LEU A 93 7.09 -8.06 -3.11
C LEU A 93 8.14 -7.85 -4.19
N SER A 94 8.00 -8.60 -5.28
CA SER A 94 8.87 -8.42 -6.42
C SER A 94 8.50 -7.15 -7.16
N GLU A 95 9.37 -6.69 -8.03
CA GLU A 95 9.08 -5.53 -8.85
C GLU A 95 7.83 -5.75 -9.70
N LYS A 96 7.63 -6.98 -10.18
CA LYS A 96 6.49 -7.28 -11.00
C LYS A 96 5.21 -7.18 -10.18
N GLN A 97 5.23 -7.68 -8.96
CA GLN A 97 4.06 -7.58 -8.08
C GLN A 97 3.79 -6.12 -7.72
N MET A 98 4.83 -5.35 -7.45
CA MET A 98 4.65 -3.94 -7.14
C MET A 98 4.10 -3.16 -8.34
N ALA A 99 4.48 -3.54 -9.55
CA ALA A 99 3.93 -2.89 -10.74
C ALA A 99 2.42 -3.10 -10.81
N LYS A 100 1.95 -4.28 -10.41
CA LYS A 100 0.52 -4.54 -10.40
C LYS A 100 -0.19 -3.73 -9.33
N ILE A 101 0.44 -3.58 -8.18
CA ILE A 101 -0.11 -2.75 -7.12
C ILE A 101 -0.17 -1.29 -7.56
N ASP A 102 0.89 -0.80 -8.21
CA ASP A 102 0.91 0.56 -8.70
C ASP A 102 -0.23 0.81 -9.68
N LYS A 103 -0.49 -0.15 -10.55
CA LYS A 103 -1.55 -0.01 -11.53
C LYS A 103 -2.91 0.02 -10.82
N ALA A 104 -3.09 -0.84 -9.84
CA ALA A 104 -4.35 -0.87 -9.08
C ALA A 104 -4.54 0.42 -8.29
N LEU A 105 -3.47 0.97 -7.71
CA LEU A 105 -3.56 2.23 -7.00
C LEU A 105 -3.88 3.39 -7.94
N ALA A 106 -3.27 3.38 -9.11
CA ALA A 106 -3.55 4.41 -10.09
C ALA A 106 -5.02 4.36 -10.51
N TRP A 107 -5.55 3.16 -10.67
CA TRP A 107 -6.95 3.01 -11.02
C TRP A 107 -7.85 3.47 -9.89
N ASN A 108 -7.53 3.07 -8.65
CA ASN A 108 -8.32 3.43 -7.49
C ASN A 108 -8.33 4.94 -7.27
N LEU A 109 -7.22 5.60 -7.50
CA LEU A 109 -7.10 7.03 -7.26
C LEU A 109 -7.36 7.86 -8.52
N ASN A 110 -7.75 7.18 -9.58
CA ASN A 110 -8.05 7.83 -10.87
C ASN A 110 -6.89 8.65 -11.42
N LEU A 111 -5.69 8.09 -11.32
CA LEU A 111 -4.52 8.75 -11.86
C LEU A 111 -4.38 8.37 -13.33
N SER A 112 -4.01 9.34 -14.14
CA SER A 112 -3.84 9.09 -15.56
C SER A 112 -2.70 8.13 -15.78
N LYS A 113 -2.88 7.15 -16.65
CA LYS A 113 -1.80 6.24 -16.94
C LYS A 113 -0.67 6.97 -17.65
N ASN A 114 -0.91 8.16 -18.16
CA ASN A 114 0.13 8.92 -18.78
C ASN A 114 0.68 9.97 -17.83
N PHE A 115 0.23 9.95 -16.58
CA PHE A 115 0.71 10.91 -15.61
C PHE A 115 2.20 10.75 -15.39
N GLN A 116 2.91 11.84 -15.39
CA GLN A 116 4.32 11.86 -15.09
C GLN A 116 4.55 12.92 -14.07
N PRO A 117 5.14 12.57 -12.94
CA PRO A 117 5.36 13.51 -11.86
C PRO A 117 6.52 14.42 -12.20
N ARG A 118 6.42 15.21 -13.23
CA ARG A 118 7.49 16.05 -13.60
C ARG A 118 7.20 17.46 -13.28
N PHE A 119 8.24 18.18 -13.16
CA PHE A 119 8.11 19.54 -12.82
C PHE A 119 8.55 20.44 -13.95
N SER A 120 8.49 19.98 -15.17
CA SER A 120 8.89 20.76 -16.29
C SER A 120 7.81 21.77 -16.57
N LYS A 121 8.15 22.85 -17.16
CA LYS A 121 7.25 23.86 -17.44
C LYS A 121 6.17 23.40 -18.36
N LYS A 122 6.42 22.49 -19.20
CA LYS A 122 5.44 22.05 -20.03
C LYS A 122 4.29 21.50 -19.32
N ALA A 123 4.54 20.76 -18.32
CA ALA A 123 3.50 20.12 -17.59
C ALA A 123 2.59 21.09 -16.97
N ARG A 124 3.13 22.23 -16.65
CA ARG A 124 2.33 23.08 -15.98
C ARG A 124 1.45 23.78 -16.81
N ALA A 125 1.71 23.89 -17.96
CA ALA A 125 0.88 24.66 -18.79
C ALA A 125 -0.48 24.16 -18.82
N VAL A 126 -0.68 22.97 -18.42
CA VAL A 126 -1.93 22.46 -18.46
C VAL A 126 -2.74 22.69 -17.38
N SER A 127 -2.39 23.06 -16.49
CA SER A 127 -3.16 23.26 -15.34
C SER A 127 -4.51 23.28 -15.38
#